data_461211873e9417847be02d789142fe9f
#
_entry.id   461211873e9417847be02d789142fe9f
#
_cell.length_a   1.000
_cell.length_b   1.000
_cell.length_c   1.000
_cell.angle_alpha   90.00
_cell.angle_beta   90.00
_cell.angle_gamma   90.00
#
_symmetry.space_group_name_H-M   'P 1'
#
loop_
_entity.id
_entity.type
_entity.pdbx_description
1 polymer ?
#
loop_
_entity_poly.entity_id
_entity_poly.type
_entity_poly.pdbx_seq_one_letter_code
_entity_poly.pdbx_strand_id
1 'polypeptide(L)'
;MTDSPKCRETFRPREHLRRPADFRRVYDRRRSASDEWLIVYACENNLPYLRLGLSVSRKSGQAVFRNRLRRLYREAFRLTRNELPSGLDLVLIPRTRNEPTLADLKSSLLRLVPQLARRLEKEAEQP
;
A
#
# COMPACT_ATOMS: atom_id res chain seq x y z
N MET A 1 -13.94 14.70 -20.98
CA MET A 1 -14.02 14.27 -20.38
C MET A 1 -13.72 13.69 -19.48
N THR A 2 -13.61 13.50 -19.29
CA THR A 2 -13.47 13.14 -18.64
C THR A 2 -13.74 12.55 -17.82
N ASP A 3 -13.75 12.21 -17.63
CA ASP A 3 -14.04 11.66 -16.96
C ASP A 3 -14.06 11.12 -15.91
N SER A 4 -14.42 10.97 -15.95
CA SER A 4 -14.92 10.38 -14.78
C SER A 4 -13.86 10.01 -13.76
N PRO A 5 -13.13 10.96 -13.32
CA PRO A 5 -12.13 10.82 -12.27
C PRO A 5 -12.71 10.26 -10.98
N LYS A 6 -13.98 10.48 -10.73
CA LYS A 6 -14.63 9.96 -9.53
C LYS A 6 -14.53 8.46 -9.41
N CYS A 7 -14.72 7.75 -10.51
CA CYS A 7 -14.70 6.30 -10.48
C CYS A 7 -13.33 5.78 -10.09
N ARG A 8 -12.29 6.48 -10.50
CA ARG A 8 -10.93 6.07 -10.20
C ARG A 8 -10.55 6.31 -8.75
N GLU A 9 -11.27 7.20 -8.08
CA GLU A 9 -10.98 7.48 -6.67
C GLU A 9 -11.70 6.55 -5.73
N THR A 10 -12.59 5.71 -6.22
CA THR A 10 -13.31 4.76 -5.38
C THR A 10 -12.43 3.55 -5.12
N PHE A 11 -12.28 3.19 -3.85
CA PHE A 11 -11.51 2.02 -3.45
C PHE A 11 -12.43 0.79 -3.51
N ARG A 12 -12.30 0.03 -4.58
CA ARG A 12 -13.21 -1.07 -4.88
C ARG A 12 -12.85 -2.34 -4.13
N PRO A 13 -13.83 -3.24 -3.88
CA PRO A 13 -13.55 -4.48 -3.15
C PRO A 13 -12.43 -5.32 -3.78
N ARG A 14 -12.34 -5.37 -5.11
CA ARG A 14 -11.29 -6.15 -5.78
C ARG A 14 -9.90 -5.61 -5.53
N GLU A 15 -9.79 -4.38 -5.04
CA GLU A 15 -8.52 -3.74 -4.76
C GLU A 15 -8.04 -3.97 -3.33
N HIS A 16 -8.75 -4.79 -2.58
CA HIS A 16 -8.37 -5.14 -1.21
C HIS A 16 -7.76 -6.52 -1.15
N LEU A 17 -6.64 -6.63 -0.47
CA LEU A 17 -6.07 -7.94 -0.13
C LEU A 17 -6.76 -8.41 1.15
N ARG A 18 -7.34 -9.61 1.11
CA ARG A 18 -8.10 -10.15 2.25
C ARG A 18 -7.66 -11.54 2.65
N ARG A 19 -7.14 -12.32 1.70
CA ARG A 19 -6.80 -13.72 1.96
C ARG A 19 -5.41 -13.82 2.60
N PRO A 20 -5.27 -14.67 3.62
CA PRO A 20 -3.94 -14.89 4.19
C PRO A 20 -2.90 -15.31 3.16
N ALA A 21 -3.31 -16.06 2.13
CA ALA A 21 -2.38 -16.48 1.08
C ALA A 21 -1.84 -15.29 0.29
N ASP A 22 -2.67 -14.28 0.05
CA ASP A 22 -2.21 -13.08 -0.65
C ASP A 22 -1.18 -12.31 0.16
N PHE A 23 -1.42 -12.16 1.47
CA PHE A 23 -0.46 -11.52 2.36
C PHE A 23 0.85 -12.29 2.39
N ARG A 24 0.76 -13.62 2.49
CA ARG A 24 1.95 -14.46 2.55
C ARG A 24 2.78 -14.32 1.29
N ARG A 25 2.12 -14.30 0.13
CA ARG A 25 2.81 -14.14 -1.15
C ARG A 25 3.58 -12.82 -1.20
N VAL A 26 2.98 -11.75 -0.70
CA VAL A 26 3.66 -10.45 -0.67
C VAL A 26 4.86 -10.49 0.26
N TYR A 27 4.70 -11.05 1.46
CA TYR A 27 5.82 -11.16 2.40
C TYR A 27 6.94 -12.05 1.86
N ASP A 28 6.59 -13.14 1.20
CA ASP A 28 7.56 -14.09 0.69
C ASP A 28 8.41 -13.50 -0.43
N ARG A 29 7.90 -12.49 -1.12
CA ARG A 29 8.67 -11.79 -2.14
C ARG A 29 9.84 -11.03 -1.53
N ARG A 30 9.73 -10.66 -0.26
CA ARG A 30 10.78 -10.03 0.55
C ARG A 30 11.30 -8.73 -0.03
N ARG A 31 10.42 -7.95 -0.62
CA ARG A 31 10.77 -6.61 -1.11
C ARG A 31 9.99 -5.59 -0.33
N SER A 32 10.71 -4.78 0.44
CA SER A 32 10.09 -3.76 1.28
C SER A 32 10.91 -2.49 1.25
N ALA A 33 10.24 -1.40 1.57
CA ALA A 33 10.86 -0.11 1.80
C ALA A 33 10.13 0.53 2.97
N SER A 34 10.83 1.36 3.72
CA SER A 34 10.22 1.95 4.90
C SER A 34 10.73 3.36 5.11
N ASP A 35 9.96 4.11 5.87
CA ASP A 35 10.39 5.40 6.38
C ASP A 35 9.97 5.48 7.85
N GLU A 36 9.89 6.69 8.39
CA GLU A 36 9.56 6.84 9.81
C GLU A 36 8.12 6.46 10.14
N TRP A 37 7.23 6.42 9.14
CA TRP A 37 5.81 6.22 9.38
C TRP A 37 5.34 4.80 9.15
N LEU A 38 5.86 4.15 8.11
CA LEU A 38 5.33 2.83 7.74
C LEU A 38 6.36 2.01 6.99
N ILE A 39 6.06 0.72 6.90
CA ILE A 39 6.79 -0.22 6.06
C ILE A 39 5.85 -0.64 4.94
N VAL A 40 6.33 -0.65 3.70
CA VAL A 40 5.57 -1.10 2.55
C VAL A 40 6.23 -2.35 1.99
N TYR A 41 5.48 -3.45 1.90
CA TYR A 41 5.91 -4.64 1.16
C TYR A 41 5.20 -4.63 -0.19
N ALA A 42 5.87 -5.10 -1.22
CA ALA A 42 5.30 -5.10 -2.57
C ALA A 42 5.61 -6.39 -3.30
N CYS A 43 4.67 -6.80 -4.14
CA CYS A 43 4.81 -7.99 -4.99
C CYS A 43 4.02 -7.76 -6.26
N GLU A 44 4.56 -8.24 -7.38
CA GLU A 44 3.86 -8.16 -8.66
C GLU A 44 2.57 -8.98 -8.59
N ASN A 45 1.49 -8.48 -9.19
CA ASN A 45 0.22 -9.20 -9.17
C ASN A 45 -0.33 -9.52 -10.56
N ASN A 46 0.31 -9.05 -11.63
CA ASN A 46 -0.11 -9.28 -13.01
C ASN A 46 -1.52 -8.76 -13.29
N LEU A 47 -1.94 -7.74 -12.58
CA LEU A 47 -3.24 -7.12 -12.76
C LEU A 47 -3.04 -5.67 -13.24
N PRO A 48 -4.04 -5.10 -13.92
CA PRO A 48 -3.91 -3.72 -14.38
C PRO A 48 -4.20 -2.69 -13.28
N TYR A 49 -4.23 -3.11 -12.03
CA TYR A 49 -4.50 -2.21 -10.91
C TYR A 49 -3.72 -2.65 -9.69
N LEU A 50 -3.65 -1.75 -8.71
CA LEU A 50 -3.03 -2.01 -7.41
C LEU A 50 -4.03 -2.67 -6.48
N ARG A 51 -3.53 -3.53 -5.60
CA ARG A 51 -4.32 -4.03 -4.49
C ARG A 51 -3.62 -3.67 -3.19
N LEU A 52 -4.40 -3.43 -2.14
CA LEU A 52 -3.90 -2.95 -0.86
C LEU A 52 -4.32 -3.88 0.27
N GLY A 53 -3.37 -4.28 1.07
CA GLY A 53 -3.60 -4.96 2.33
C GLY A 53 -3.02 -4.14 3.47
N LEU A 54 -3.65 -4.20 4.62
CA LEU A 54 -3.20 -3.50 5.81
C LEU A 54 -2.90 -4.51 6.90
N SER A 55 -1.76 -4.35 7.54
CA SER A 55 -1.38 -5.20 8.67
C SER A 55 -1.19 -4.30 9.89
N VAL A 56 -2.29 -4.02 10.58
CA VAL A 56 -2.30 -3.15 11.77
C VAL A 56 -2.59 -4.03 12.96
N SER A 57 -1.54 -4.43 13.68
CA SER A 57 -1.66 -5.37 14.78
C SER A 57 -1.96 -4.65 16.09
N ARG A 58 -2.23 -5.45 17.13
CA ARG A 58 -2.49 -4.92 18.46
C ARG A 58 -1.32 -4.12 19.00
N LYS A 59 -0.12 -4.38 18.52
CA LYS A 59 1.07 -3.64 18.94
C LYS A 59 1.01 -2.18 18.54
N SER A 60 0.20 -1.84 17.54
CA SER A 60 0.08 -0.46 17.07
C SER A 60 -0.74 0.41 18.02
N GLY A 61 -1.52 -0.19 18.92
CA GLY A 61 -2.30 0.55 19.88
C GLY A 61 -3.67 -0.05 20.08
N GLN A 62 -4.55 0.72 20.72
CA GLN A 62 -5.91 0.29 21.02
C GLN A 62 -6.76 0.26 19.74
N ALA A 63 -7.90 -0.42 19.84
CA ALA A 63 -8.77 -0.64 18.69
C ALA A 63 -9.19 0.66 18.00
N VAL A 64 -9.52 1.68 18.79
CA VAL A 64 -9.94 2.98 18.22
C VAL A 64 -8.82 3.59 17.38
N PHE A 65 -7.60 3.56 17.91
CA PHE A 65 -6.44 4.09 17.21
C PHE A 65 -6.15 3.27 15.95
N ARG A 66 -6.21 1.93 16.05
CA ARG A 66 -5.97 1.06 14.90
C ARG A 66 -6.99 1.31 13.79
N ASN A 67 -8.25 1.52 14.16
CA ASN A 67 -9.29 1.80 13.17
C ASN A 67 -9.05 3.13 12.47
N ARG A 68 -8.59 4.15 13.21
CA ARG A 68 -8.22 5.43 12.60
C ARG A 68 -7.06 5.27 11.63
N LEU A 69 -6.05 4.48 12.01
CA LEU A 69 -4.92 4.21 11.11
C LEU A 69 -5.38 3.54 9.83
N ARG A 70 -6.26 2.54 9.95
CA ARG A 70 -6.76 1.84 8.76
C ARG A 70 -7.48 2.78 7.82
N ARG A 71 -8.33 3.66 8.37
CA ARG A 71 -9.02 4.65 7.55
C ARG A 71 -8.06 5.59 6.87
N LEU A 72 -7.06 6.03 7.61
CA LEU A 72 -6.07 6.99 7.11
C LEU A 72 -5.25 6.36 5.99
N TYR A 73 -4.83 5.10 6.18
CA TYR A 73 -4.08 4.38 5.15
C TYR A 73 -4.91 4.20 3.89
N ARG A 74 -6.16 3.82 4.03
CA ARG A 74 -7.03 3.64 2.87
C ARG A 74 -7.25 4.95 2.13
N GLU A 75 -7.40 6.02 2.87
CA GLU A 75 -7.60 7.33 2.25
C GLU A 75 -6.34 7.79 1.52
N ALA A 76 -5.18 7.62 2.14
CA ALA A 76 -3.92 7.98 1.50
C ALA A 76 -3.72 7.17 0.22
N PHE A 77 -4.02 5.88 0.24
CA PHE A 77 -3.92 5.04 -0.94
C PHE A 77 -4.91 5.50 -2.02
N ARG A 78 -6.16 5.73 -1.63
CA ARG A 78 -7.19 6.17 -2.59
C ARG A 78 -6.77 7.45 -3.32
N LEU A 79 -6.17 8.37 -2.59
CA LEU A 79 -5.80 9.67 -3.14
C LEU A 79 -4.52 9.64 -3.98
N THR A 80 -3.67 8.63 -3.78
CA THR A 80 -2.37 8.58 -4.48
C THR A 80 -2.29 7.50 -5.54
N ARG A 81 -3.20 6.55 -5.56
CA ARG A 81 -3.04 5.35 -6.41
C ARG A 81 -2.91 5.64 -7.89
N ASN A 82 -3.54 6.72 -8.38
CA ASN A 82 -3.43 7.08 -9.79
C ASN A 82 -2.05 7.59 -10.16
N GLU A 83 -1.26 7.96 -9.16
CA GLU A 83 0.11 8.42 -9.36
C GLU A 83 1.13 7.31 -9.07
N LEU A 84 0.65 6.14 -8.67
CA LEU A 84 1.52 5.01 -8.33
C LEU A 84 1.54 4.02 -9.49
N PRO A 85 2.66 3.27 -9.64
CA PRO A 85 2.71 2.21 -10.66
C PRO A 85 1.66 1.16 -10.36
N SER A 86 0.95 0.70 -11.39
CA SER A 86 -0.04 -0.36 -11.24
C SER A 86 0.62 -1.74 -11.23
N GLY A 87 -0.17 -2.78 -11.01
CA GLY A 87 0.32 -4.14 -11.13
C GLY A 87 1.03 -4.66 -9.89
N LEU A 88 0.79 -4.05 -8.75
CA LEU A 88 1.43 -4.46 -7.50
C LEU A 88 0.39 -4.74 -6.43
N ASP A 89 0.69 -5.73 -5.58
CA ASP A 89 0.03 -5.91 -4.31
C ASP A 89 0.89 -5.26 -3.25
N LEU A 90 0.31 -4.39 -2.45
CA LEU A 90 1.01 -3.66 -1.41
C LEU A 90 0.47 -4.04 -0.05
N VAL A 91 1.37 -4.23 0.92
CA VAL A 91 0.97 -4.41 2.32
C VAL A 91 1.61 -3.30 3.13
N LEU A 92 0.80 -2.55 3.85
CA LEU A 92 1.26 -1.44 4.67
C LEU A 92 1.22 -1.83 6.14
N ILE A 93 2.33 -1.58 6.83
CA ILE A 93 2.49 -1.92 8.24
C ILE A 93 2.92 -0.67 8.98
N PRO A 94 2.24 -0.28 10.08
CA PRO A 94 2.68 0.88 10.87
C PRO A 94 4.05 0.64 11.47
N ARG A 95 4.88 1.64 11.47
CA ARG A 95 6.22 1.54 12.04
C ARG A 95 6.37 2.34 13.33
N THR A 96 5.56 3.37 13.51
CA THR A 96 5.63 4.23 14.68
C THR A 96 4.30 4.21 15.41
N ARG A 97 4.35 4.51 16.72
CA ARG A 97 3.14 4.65 17.52
C ARG A 97 2.54 6.05 17.42
N ASN A 98 3.27 6.97 16.84
CA ASN A 98 2.76 8.32 16.61
C ASN A 98 1.77 8.29 15.47
N GLU A 99 0.72 9.08 15.60
CA GLU A 99 -0.30 9.12 14.56
C GLU A 99 0.20 9.99 13.41
N PRO A 100 0.30 9.42 12.19
CA PRO A 100 0.71 10.22 11.03
C PRO A 100 -0.47 11.06 10.55
N THR A 101 -0.15 12.11 9.80
CA THR A 101 -1.19 12.86 9.08
C THR A 101 -1.43 12.22 7.72
N LEU A 102 -2.53 12.60 7.09
CA LEU A 102 -2.79 12.15 5.73
C LEU A 102 -1.66 12.56 4.79
N ALA A 103 -1.15 13.78 4.94
CA ALA A 103 -0.04 14.26 4.11
C ALA A 103 1.22 13.42 4.30
N ASP A 104 1.51 13.02 5.55
CA ASP A 104 2.65 12.14 5.83
C ASP A 104 2.55 10.83 5.05
N LEU A 105 1.38 10.21 5.08
CA LEU A 105 1.18 8.91 4.43
C LEU A 105 1.17 9.03 2.92
N LYS A 106 0.57 10.08 2.38
CA LYS A 106 0.61 10.32 0.94
C LYS A 106 2.05 10.47 0.46
N SER A 107 2.83 11.26 1.18
CA SER A 107 4.24 11.46 0.85
C SER A 107 5.02 10.15 0.91
N SER A 108 4.77 9.34 1.95
CA SER A 108 5.42 8.04 2.07
C SER A 108 5.12 7.13 0.89
N LEU A 109 3.83 7.02 0.52
CA LEU A 109 3.44 6.16 -0.58
C LEU A 109 4.04 6.61 -1.91
N LEU A 110 4.01 7.93 -2.16
CA LEU A 110 4.54 8.47 -3.42
C LEU A 110 6.05 8.30 -3.55
N ARG A 111 6.74 8.13 -2.43
CA ARG A 111 8.19 7.93 -2.44
C ARG A 111 8.57 6.45 -2.41
N LEU A 112 7.91 5.67 -1.56
CA LEU A 112 8.33 4.28 -1.32
C LEU A 112 7.83 3.33 -2.41
N VAL A 113 6.61 3.50 -2.90
CA VAL A 113 6.05 2.56 -3.88
C VAL A 113 6.78 2.61 -5.21
N PRO A 114 7.07 3.78 -5.80
CA PRO A 114 7.88 3.81 -7.04
C PRO A 114 9.25 3.21 -6.86
N GLN A 115 9.87 3.40 -5.69
CA GLN A 115 11.17 2.81 -5.39
C GLN A 115 11.11 1.29 -5.44
N LEU A 116 10.08 0.71 -4.83
CA LEU A 116 9.89 -0.74 -4.85
C LEU A 116 9.58 -1.24 -6.25
N ALA A 117 8.76 -0.51 -7.01
CA ALA A 117 8.43 -0.89 -8.37
C ALA A 117 9.68 -0.99 -9.23
N ARG A 118 10.58 -0.04 -9.10
CA ARG A 118 11.84 -0.05 -9.87
C ARG A 118 12.70 -1.25 -9.50
N ARG A 119 12.77 -1.59 -8.20
CA ARG A 119 13.53 -2.76 -7.77
C ARG A 119 12.96 -4.04 -8.34
N LEU A 120 11.63 -4.18 -8.33
CA LEU A 120 10.99 -5.37 -8.86
C LEU A 120 11.19 -5.50 -10.37
N GLU A 121 11.12 -4.39 -11.09
CA GLU A 121 11.37 -4.38 -12.53
C GLU A 121 12.79 -4.83 -12.85
N LYS A 122 13.77 -4.33 -12.12
CA LYS A 122 15.15 -4.72 -12.33
C LYS A 122 15.36 -6.21 -12.12
N GLU A 123 14.75 -6.75 -11.08
CA GLU A 123 14.90 -8.18 -10.79
C GLU A 123 14.22 -9.03 -11.82
N ALA A 124 13.09 -8.58 -12.35
CA ALA A 124 12.37 -9.31 -13.39
C ALA A 124 13.16 -9.36 -14.70
N GLU A 125 14.02 -8.38 -14.95
CA GLU A 125 14.84 -8.32 -16.16
C GLU A 125 16.10 -9.17 -16.06
N GLN A 126 16.47 -9.59 -14.87
CA GLN A 126 17.67 -10.41 -14.68
C GLN A 126 17.37 -11.87 -14.96
N PRO A 127 18.25 -12.57 -15.69
CA PRO A 127 18.04 -14.00 -15.96
C PRO A 127 18.20 -14.85 -14.71
#